data_bdd2046efc55f55a9848961f678259ae
#
_entry.id   bdd2046efc55f55a9848961f678259ae
#
_cell.length_a   1.000
_cell.length_b   1.000
_cell.length_c   1.000
_cell.angle_alpha   90.00
_cell.angle_beta   90.00
_cell.angle_gamma   90.00
#
_symmetry.space_group_name_H-M   'P 1'
#
loop_
_entity.id
_entity.type
_entity.pdbx_description
1 polymer ?
#
loop_
_entity_poly.entity_id
_entity_poly.type
_entity_poly.pdbx_seq_one_letter_code
_entity_poly.pdbx_strand_id
1 'polypeptide(L)'
;VALCFLLVLRSSGVSGRAVLLFLAAQAFGYAFPGMLTWRVLRGGRDPGIVDLVFGTITFHALSVPWYLLVRWAGVPHLVWALPIVAIVVAAVIGRRQGLGLIASEPMPAWCAWNGAAAIIVGITLIGVQLPVASGRGVRWQGTDNPFLLSLAGELKHHLPAVMPFVTGVRLDYHWFTFADIAGGSWLGGQELDLLVFSLMPLALLAIGLASFGLLGWRLTGRPAAGVVALWLAVLVGSVNPLGGLMGT
;
A
#
# COMPACT_ATOMS: atom_id res chain seq x y z
N VAL A 1 -3.50 14.16 -1.90
CA VAL A 1 -2.53 13.06 -1.68
C VAL A 1 -2.07 12.48 -3.02
N ALA A 2 -2.95 11.99 -3.91
CA ALA A 2 -2.57 11.38 -5.19
C ALA A 2 -1.71 12.32 -6.08
N LEU A 3 -2.06 13.61 -6.15
CA LEU A 3 -1.25 14.59 -6.91
C LEU A 3 0.16 14.76 -6.30
N CYS A 4 0.27 14.80 -4.98
CA CYS A 4 1.58 14.87 -4.31
C CYS A 4 2.40 13.61 -4.60
N PHE A 5 1.79 12.44 -4.50
CA PHE A 5 2.41 11.16 -4.85
C PHE A 5 2.96 11.18 -6.29
N LEU A 6 2.15 11.66 -7.25
CA LEU A 6 2.56 11.83 -8.63
C LEU A 6 3.76 12.80 -8.77
N LEU A 7 3.70 13.95 -8.11
CA LEU A 7 4.76 14.98 -8.21
C LEU A 7 6.07 14.49 -7.60
N VAL A 8 6.04 13.89 -6.42
CA VAL A 8 7.22 13.34 -5.74
C VAL A 8 7.89 12.26 -6.59
N LEU A 9 7.13 11.33 -7.14
CA LEU A 9 7.68 10.26 -7.97
C LEU A 9 8.18 10.77 -9.33
N ARG A 10 7.49 11.75 -9.91
CA ARG A 10 7.96 12.38 -11.15
C ARG A 10 9.27 13.15 -10.96
N SER A 11 9.40 13.91 -9.86
CA SER A 11 10.66 14.59 -9.54
C SER A 11 11.81 13.61 -9.33
N SER A 12 11.46 12.38 -8.97
CA SER A 12 12.39 11.27 -8.79
C SER A 12 12.67 10.47 -10.07
N GLY A 13 12.17 10.87 -11.23
CA GLY A 13 12.41 10.23 -12.53
C GLY A 13 11.47 9.08 -12.90
N VAL A 14 10.47 8.76 -12.06
CA VAL A 14 9.46 7.75 -12.40
C VAL A 14 8.51 8.29 -13.46
N SER A 15 8.21 7.51 -14.50
CA SER A 15 7.30 7.94 -15.56
C SER A 15 5.89 8.18 -15.03
N GLY A 16 5.24 9.25 -15.49
CA GLY A 16 3.85 9.55 -15.09
C GLY A 16 2.89 8.42 -15.41
N ARG A 17 3.12 7.69 -16.52
CA ARG A 17 2.34 6.52 -16.88
C ARG A 17 2.45 5.41 -15.83
N ALA A 18 3.65 5.09 -15.37
CA ALA A 18 3.85 4.07 -14.34
C ALA A 18 3.13 4.45 -13.04
N VAL A 19 3.23 5.73 -12.61
CA VAL A 19 2.52 6.21 -11.42
C VAL A 19 1.00 6.11 -11.58
N LEU A 20 0.46 6.53 -12.72
CA LEU A 20 -1.00 6.46 -12.96
C LEU A 20 -1.51 5.01 -13.00
N LEU A 21 -0.80 4.11 -13.67
CA LEU A 21 -1.15 2.68 -13.68
C LEU A 21 -1.09 2.08 -12.27
N PHE A 22 -0.08 2.45 -11.48
CA PHE A 22 0.02 2.01 -10.10
C PHE A 22 -1.14 2.53 -9.25
N LEU A 23 -1.46 3.83 -9.33
CA LEU A 23 -2.59 4.41 -8.61
C LEU A 23 -3.92 3.77 -9.01
N ALA A 24 -4.10 3.46 -10.29
CA ALA A 24 -5.27 2.72 -10.78
C ALA A 24 -5.32 1.29 -10.19
N ALA A 25 -4.19 0.58 -10.19
CA ALA A 25 -4.08 -0.75 -9.57
C ALA A 25 -4.36 -0.70 -8.07
N GLN A 26 -3.83 0.30 -7.35
CA GLN A 26 -4.13 0.51 -5.93
C GLN A 26 -5.62 0.82 -5.70
N ALA A 27 -6.21 1.68 -6.52
CA ALA A 27 -7.61 2.05 -6.37
C ALA A 27 -8.56 0.88 -6.65
N PHE A 28 -8.39 0.20 -7.77
CA PHE A 28 -9.32 -0.84 -8.24
C PHE A 28 -8.93 -2.26 -7.80
N GLY A 29 -7.65 -2.49 -7.53
CA GLY A 29 -7.14 -3.79 -7.08
C GLY A 29 -7.21 -3.97 -5.57
N TYR A 30 -7.14 -2.89 -4.79
CA TYR A 30 -7.05 -2.96 -3.33
C TYR A 30 -8.04 -2.06 -2.60
N ALA A 31 -8.04 -0.74 -2.87
CA ALA A 31 -8.77 0.21 -2.06
C ALA A 31 -10.30 0.09 -2.22
N PHE A 32 -10.80 0.10 -3.43
CA PHE A 32 -12.23 0.01 -3.69
C PHE A 32 -12.83 -1.35 -3.29
N PRO A 33 -12.27 -2.50 -3.72
CA PRO A 33 -12.79 -3.80 -3.28
C PRO A 33 -12.65 -3.99 -1.77
N GLY A 34 -11.55 -3.52 -1.17
CA GLY A 34 -11.33 -3.56 0.27
C GLY A 34 -12.34 -2.73 1.04
N MET A 35 -12.59 -1.49 0.61
CA MET A 35 -13.59 -0.61 1.19
C MET A 35 -14.98 -1.25 1.21
N LEU A 36 -15.41 -1.82 0.08
CA LEU A 36 -16.72 -2.48 -0.02
C LEU A 36 -16.79 -3.72 0.87
N THR A 37 -15.73 -4.53 0.88
CA THR A 37 -15.64 -5.73 1.71
C THR A 37 -15.72 -5.38 3.19
N TRP A 38 -14.92 -4.40 3.65
CA TRP A 38 -14.94 -3.94 5.03
C TRP A 38 -16.30 -3.40 5.44
N ARG A 39 -16.91 -2.58 4.58
CA ARG A 39 -18.24 -2.02 4.81
C ARG A 39 -19.30 -3.09 5.02
N VAL A 40 -19.29 -4.13 4.20
CA VAL A 40 -20.22 -5.28 4.34
C VAL A 40 -19.93 -6.04 5.64
N LEU A 41 -18.67 -6.33 5.95
CA LEU A 41 -18.27 -7.04 7.17
C LEU A 41 -18.68 -6.28 8.43
N ARG A 42 -18.65 -4.95 8.40
CA ARG A 42 -19.01 -4.08 9.53
C ARG A 42 -20.48 -3.65 9.52
N GLY A 43 -21.26 -4.07 8.52
CA GLY A 43 -22.68 -3.69 8.39
C GLY A 43 -22.89 -2.19 8.19
N GLY A 44 -21.93 -1.50 7.54
CA GLY A 44 -22.00 -0.07 7.22
C GLY A 44 -21.93 0.87 8.43
N ARG A 45 -21.45 0.40 9.58
CA ARG A 45 -21.41 1.16 10.84
C ARG A 45 -20.26 2.16 10.93
N ASP A 46 -19.26 2.02 10.08
CA ASP A 46 -18.06 2.85 10.13
C ASP A 46 -18.16 4.05 9.17
N PRO A 47 -17.52 5.19 9.49
CA PRO A 47 -17.30 6.27 8.55
C PRO A 47 -16.55 5.80 7.30
N GLY A 48 -16.84 6.39 6.12
CA GLY A 48 -16.29 5.92 4.84
C GLY A 48 -14.77 5.92 4.76
N ILE A 49 -14.08 6.81 5.48
CA ILE A 49 -12.61 6.83 5.55
C ILE A 49 -12.06 5.61 6.31
N VAL A 50 -12.79 5.13 7.31
CA VAL A 50 -12.44 3.93 8.07
C VAL A 50 -12.61 2.70 7.19
N ASP A 51 -13.73 2.62 6.46
CA ASP A 51 -13.97 1.57 5.47
C ASP A 51 -12.85 1.54 4.42
N LEU A 52 -12.45 2.71 3.93
CA LEU A 52 -11.37 2.83 2.92
C LEU A 52 -10.03 2.34 3.47
N VAL A 53 -9.56 2.87 4.59
CA VAL A 53 -8.21 2.60 5.10
C VAL A 53 -8.09 1.16 5.59
N PHE A 54 -8.98 0.73 6.51
CA PHE A 54 -8.91 -0.64 7.02
C PHE A 54 -9.31 -1.68 5.98
N GLY A 55 -10.23 -1.34 5.08
CA GLY A 55 -10.55 -2.17 3.93
C GLY A 55 -9.35 -2.38 3.01
N THR A 56 -8.59 -1.33 2.70
CA THR A 56 -7.38 -1.43 1.88
C THR A 56 -6.34 -2.34 2.54
N ILE A 57 -6.07 -2.17 3.84
CA ILE A 57 -5.12 -3.01 4.58
C ILE A 57 -5.58 -4.48 4.56
N THR A 58 -6.85 -4.71 4.88
CA THR A 58 -7.41 -6.07 4.89
C THR A 58 -7.29 -6.70 3.51
N PHE A 59 -7.49 -5.92 2.45
CA PHE A 59 -7.43 -6.43 1.10
C PHE A 59 -6.00 -6.74 0.65
N HIS A 60 -5.00 -5.93 1.04
CA HIS A 60 -3.59 -6.28 0.88
C HIS A 60 -3.27 -7.61 1.59
N ALA A 61 -3.74 -7.78 2.83
CA ALA A 61 -3.54 -9.03 3.56
C ALA A 61 -4.20 -10.24 2.88
N LEU A 62 -5.39 -10.07 2.28
CA LEU A 62 -6.10 -11.13 1.55
C LEU A 62 -5.47 -11.40 0.17
N SER A 63 -4.87 -10.41 -0.45
CA SER A 63 -4.23 -10.55 -1.77
C SER A 63 -3.04 -11.51 -1.73
N VAL A 64 -2.30 -11.57 -0.62
CA VAL A 64 -1.12 -12.45 -0.49
C VAL A 64 -1.49 -13.93 -0.61
N PRO A 65 -2.37 -14.52 0.22
CA PRO A 65 -2.74 -15.92 0.08
C PRO A 65 -3.41 -16.21 -1.27
N TRP A 66 -4.21 -15.27 -1.81
CA TRP A 66 -4.79 -15.41 -3.13
C TRP A 66 -3.71 -15.46 -4.22
N TYR A 67 -2.76 -14.54 -4.19
CA TYR A 67 -1.64 -14.54 -5.12
C TYR A 67 -0.86 -15.85 -5.09
N LEU A 68 -0.53 -16.34 -3.91
CA LEU A 68 0.18 -17.61 -3.75
C LEU A 68 -0.63 -18.78 -4.32
N LEU A 69 -1.94 -18.80 -4.10
CA LEU A 69 -2.83 -19.83 -4.64
C LEU A 69 -2.83 -19.84 -6.18
N VAL A 70 -3.07 -18.68 -6.83
CA VAL A 70 -3.10 -18.60 -8.30
C VAL A 70 -1.72 -18.82 -8.90
N ARG A 71 -0.67 -18.44 -8.18
CA ARG A 71 0.70 -18.68 -8.59
C ARG A 71 1.05 -20.17 -8.52
N TRP A 72 0.67 -20.85 -7.45
CA TRP A 72 0.81 -22.30 -7.29
C TRP A 72 0.04 -23.06 -8.37
N ALA A 73 -1.15 -22.60 -8.73
CA ALA A 73 -1.95 -23.16 -9.82
C ALA A 73 -1.42 -22.84 -11.23
N GLY A 74 -0.33 -22.07 -11.37
CA GLY A 74 0.27 -21.72 -12.67
C GLY A 74 -0.49 -20.65 -13.46
N VAL A 75 -1.43 -19.94 -12.82
CA VAL A 75 -2.32 -18.95 -13.48
C VAL A 75 -2.22 -17.57 -12.81
N PRO A 76 -1.02 -16.96 -12.71
CA PRO A 76 -0.80 -15.73 -11.94
C PRO A 76 -1.62 -14.52 -12.44
N HIS A 77 -2.04 -14.51 -13.70
CA HIS A 77 -2.92 -13.46 -14.24
C HIS A 77 -4.31 -13.43 -13.57
N LEU A 78 -4.72 -14.50 -12.89
CA LEU A 78 -5.96 -14.53 -12.11
C LEU A 78 -5.89 -13.75 -10.79
N VAL A 79 -4.81 -12.99 -10.53
CA VAL A 79 -4.77 -12.03 -9.41
C VAL A 79 -5.94 -11.06 -9.45
N TRP A 80 -6.41 -10.68 -10.64
CA TRP A 80 -7.58 -9.82 -10.84
C TRP A 80 -8.91 -10.44 -10.43
N ALA A 81 -9.00 -11.76 -10.31
CA ALA A 81 -10.25 -12.40 -9.93
C ALA A 81 -10.66 -12.05 -8.49
N LEU A 82 -9.72 -11.89 -7.57
CA LEU A 82 -10.03 -11.53 -6.18
C LEU A 82 -10.76 -10.17 -6.07
N PRO A 83 -10.23 -9.05 -6.58
CA PRO A 83 -10.93 -7.77 -6.51
C PRO A 83 -12.28 -7.79 -7.22
N ILE A 84 -12.39 -8.43 -8.37
CA ILE A 84 -13.66 -8.55 -9.11
C ILE A 84 -14.69 -9.31 -8.29
N VAL A 85 -14.33 -10.50 -7.78
CA VAL A 85 -15.22 -11.31 -6.94
C VAL A 85 -15.61 -10.57 -5.68
N ALA A 86 -14.66 -9.91 -5.02
CA ALA A 86 -14.93 -9.14 -3.81
C ALA A 86 -15.94 -8.00 -4.07
N ILE A 87 -15.79 -7.26 -5.17
CA ILE A 87 -16.74 -6.20 -5.55
C ILE A 87 -18.14 -6.79 -5.81
N VAL A 88 -18.24 -7.89 -6.56
CA VAL A 88 -19.54 -8.51 -6.87
C VAL A 88 -20.20 -9.03 -5.60
N VAL A 89 -19.47 -9.77 -4.77
CA VAL A 89 -19.99 -10.34 -3.51
C VAL A 89 -20.41 -9.21 -2.55
N ALA A 90 -19.56 -8.19 -2.39
CA ALA A 90 -19.87 -7.06 -1.52
C ALA A 90 -21.09 -6.28 -2.04
N ALA A 91 -21.24 -6.09 -3.35
CA ALA A 91 -22.42 -5.44 -3.93
C ALA A 91 -23.71 -6.24 -3.70
N VAL A 92 -23.67 -7.56 -3.87
CA VAL A 92 -24.84 -8.44 -3.63
C VAL A 92 -25.23 -8.42 -2.15
N ILE A 93 -24.27 -8.63 -1.24
CA ILE A 93 -24.54 -8.66 0.19
C ILE A 93 -24.96 -7.27 0.69
N GLY A 94 -24.26 -6.21 0.25
CA GLY A 94 -24.57 -4.84 0.62
C GLY A 94 -26.00 -4.45 0.22
N ARG A 95 -26.44 -4.82 -0.99
CA ARG A 95 -27.84 -4.62 -1.41
C ARG A 95 -28.83 -5.34 -0.51
N ARG A 96 -28.55 -6.59 -0.14
CA ARG A 96 -29.41 -7.38 0.78
C ARG A 96 -29.47 -6.77 2.18
N GLN A 97 -28.40 -6.14 2.62
CA GLN A 97 -28.32 -5.44 3.91
C GLN A 97 -28.85 -4.02 3.87
N GLY A 98 -29.27 -3.51 2.71
CA GLY A 98 -29.71 -2.11 2.53
C GLY A 98 -28.59 -1.08 2.69
N LEU A 99 -27.32 -1.49 2.48
CA LEU A 99 -26.17 -0.61 2.62
C LEU A 99 -25.99 0.26 1.38
N GLY A 100 -25.88 1.57 1.58
CA GLY A 100 -25.42 2.48 0.52
C GLY A 100 -23.93 2.26 0.21
N LEU A 101 -23.51 2.62 -1.01
CA LEU A 101 -22.10 2.54 -1.41
C LEU A 101 -21.19 3.48 -0.61
N ILE A 102 -21.73 4.59 -0.12
CA ILE A 102 -21.01 5.61 0.63
C ILE A 102 -21.57 5.68 2.05
N ALA A 103 -20.68 5.83 3.03
CA ALA A 103 -21.07 5.97 4.43
C ALA A 103 -21.79 7.29 4.68
N SER A 104 -22.76 7.28 5.58
CA SER A 104 -23.58 8.43 5.92
C SER A 104 -22.90 9.44 6.87
N GLU A 105 -21.87 9.02 7.58
CA GLU A 105 -21.17 9.90 8.54
C GLU A 105 -19.90 10.49 7.91
N PRO A 106 -19.90 11.80 7.58
CA PRO A 106 -18.70 12.45 7.07
C PRO A 106 -17.70 12.71 8.19
N MET A 107 -16.40 12.56 7.90
CA MET A 107 -15.34 13.06 8.75
C MET A 107 -15.43 14.61 8.79
N PRO A 108 -15.21 15.27 9.95
CA PRO A 108 -15.09 16.73 9.98
C PRO A 108 -14.04 17.23 8.98
N ALA A 109 -14.41 18.23 8.17
CA ALA A 109 -13.58 18.71 7.07
C ALA A 109 -12.15 19.11 7.52
N TRP A 110 -12.03 19.77 8.67
CA TRP A 110 -10.73 20.16 9.22
C TRP A 110 -9.83 18.95 9.55
N CYS A 111 -10.42 17.83 10.00
CA CYS A 111 -9.67 16.59 10.23
C CYS A 111 -9.19 15.98 8.91
N ALA A 112 -10.05 15.99 7.89
CA ALA A 112 -9.70 15.49 6.57
C ALA A 112 -8.55 16.29 5.95
N TRP A 113 -8.59 17.63 6.03
CA TRP A 113 -7.52 18.50 5.53
C TRP A 113 -6.20 18.32 6.30
N ASN A 114 -6.25 18.31 7.63
CA ASN A 114 -5.05 18.08 8.44
C ASN A 114 -4.46 16.68 8.23
N GLY A 115 -5.31 15.67 8.13
CA GLY A 115 -4.88 14.31 7.82
C GLY A 115 -4.22 14.21 6.44
N ALA A 116 -4.81 14.83 5.42
CA ALA A 116 -4.23 14.90 4.09
C ALA A 116 -2.89 15.65 4.10
N ALA A 117 -2.80 16.78 4.82
CA ALA A 117 -1.56 17.54 4.94
C ALA A 117 -0.44 16.71 5.59
N ALA A 118 -0.72 16.01 6.69
CA ALA A 118 0.24 15.17 7.37
C ALA A 118 0.75 14.02 6.47
N ILE A 119 -0.15 13.36 5.75
CA ILE A 119 0.22 12.29 4.79
C ILE A 119 1.07 12.88 3.65
N ILE A 120 0.72 14.05 3.13
CA ILE A 120 1.50 14.75 2.09
C ILE A 120 2.92 15.05 2.59
N VAL A 121 3.04 15.60 3.79
CA VAL A 121 4.35 15.87 4.42
C VAL A 121 5.15 14.56 4.58
N GLY A 122 4.54 13.51 5.12
CA GLY A 122 5.19 12.20 5.28
C GLY A 122 5.68 11.61 3.94
N ILE A 123 4.83 11.63 2.91
CA ILE A 123 5.19 11.16 1.55
C ILE A 123 6.35 11.99 0.99
N THR A 124 6.32 13.31 1.17
CA THR A 124 7.38 14.19 0.66
C THR A 124 8.70 13.94 1.36
N LEU A 125 8.70 13.89 2.70
CA LEU A 125 9.90 13.68 3.50
C LEU A 125 10.58 12.35 3.21
N ILE A 126 9.81 11.27 3.04
CA ILE A 126 10.35 9.94 2.74
C ILE A 126 10.59 9.78 1.23
N GLY A 127 9.70 10.29 0.40
CA GLY A 127 9.80 10.13 -1.04
C GLY A 127 11.07 10.74 -1.64
N VAL A 128 11.57 11.84 -1.08
CA VAL A 128 12.84 12.44 -1.51
C VAL A 128 14.08 11.62 -1.09
N GLN A 129 13.91 10.68 -0.15
CA GLN A 129 15.00 9.81 0.34
C GLN A 129 14.99 8.43 -0.30
N LEU A 130 13.89 8.04 -0.95
CA LEU A 130 13.81 6.73 -1.60
C LEU A 130 14.81 6.65 -2.77
N PRO A 131 15.51 5.51 -2.91
CA PRO A 131 16.33 5.28 -4.08
C PRO A 131 15.45 5.31 -5.32
N VAL A 132 15.80 6.17 -6.25
CA VAL A 132 15.02 6.39 -7.44
C VAL A 132 15.52 5.48 -8.54
N ALA A 133 14.59 4.76 -9.16
CA ALA A 133 14.79 4.20 -10.48
C ALA A 133 14.85 5.35 -11.50
N SER A 134 16.00 5.98 -11.63
CA SER A 134 16.25 6.91 -12.74
C SER A 134 16.44 6.08 -14.00
N GLY A 135 16.10 6.60 -15.18
CA GLY A 135 16.38 5.97 -16.48
C GLY A 135 17.88 5.71 -16.75
N ARG A 136 18.72 5.90 -15.75
CA ARG A 136 20.14 5.57 -15.69
C ARG A 136 20.45 4.35 -14.80
N GLY A 137 19.44 3.56 -14.47
CA GLY A 137 19.54 2.42 -13.57
C GLY A 137 19.19 2.76 -12.11
N VAL A 138 18.83 1.74 -11.35
CA VAL A 138 18.59 1.85 -9.90
C VAL A 138 19.89 2.31 -9.26
N ARG A 139 19.89 3.46 -8.58
CA ARG A 139 21.01 3.81 -7.71
C ARG A 139 20.96 2.89 -6.51
N TRP A 140 21.79 1.87 -6.52
CA TRP A 140 21.99 0.94 -5.44
C TRP A 140 22.58 1.67 -4.23
N GLN A 141 21.72 2.18 -3.37
CA GLN A 141 22.15 2.74 -2.08
C GLN A 141 21.93 1.65 -1.02
N GLY A 142 22.93 0.85 -0.81
CA GLY A 142 22.92 -0.19 0.20
C GLY A 142 23.11 -1.61 -0.36
N THR A 143 23.70 -2.46 0.45
CA THR A 143 24.02 -3.86 0.14
C THR A 143 22.76 -4.74 0.04
N ASP A 144 21.66 -4.33 0.69
CA ASP A 144 20.44 -5.15 0.80
C ASP A 144 19.50 -4.99 -0.40
N ASN A 145 19.64 -3.92 -1.19
CA ASN A 145 18.71 -3.65 -2.29
C ASN A 145 18.68 -4.78 -3.35
N PRO A 146 19.80 -5.37 -3.80
CA PRO A 146 19.79 -6.53 -4.69
C PRO A 146 19.06 -7.73 -4.08
N PHE A 147 19.22 -7.95 -2.77
CA PHE A 147 18.56 -9.03 -2.06
C PHE A 147 17.04 -8.82 -2.01
N LEU A 148 16.57 -7.63 -1.66
CA LEU A 148 15.15 -7.30 -1.60
C LEU A 148 14.46 -7.46 -2.96
N LEU A 149 15.11 -6.98 -4.03
CA LEU A 149 14.61 -7.16 -5.39
C LEU A 149 14.58 -8.64 -5.80
N SER A 150 15.59 -9.40 -5.41
CA SER A 150 15.67 -10.83 -5.69
C SER A 150 14.58 -11.62 -4.97
N LEU A 151 14.22 -11.25 -3.73
CA LEU A 151 13.08 -11.83 -3.00
C LEU A 151 11.75 -11.61 -3.75
N ALA A 152 11.51 -10.39 -4.22
CA ALA A 152 10.32 -10.09 -5.02
C ALA A 152 10.32 -10.86 -6.35
N GLY A 153 11.48 -10.96 -6.99
CA GLY A 153 11.68 -11.71 -8.23
C GLY A 153 11.44 -13.20 -8.05
N GLU A 154 11.99 -13.77 -6.97
CA GLU A 154 11.81 -15.18 -6.65
C GLU A 154 10.32 -15.51 -6.47
N LEU A 155 9.63 -14.73 -5.63
CA LEU A 155 8.19 -14.91 -5.39
C LEU A 155 7.34 -14.67 -6.64
N LYS A 156 7.78 -13.82 -7.56
CA LYS A 156 7.10 -13.60 -8.84
C LYS A 156 7.25 -14.76 -9.81
N HIS A 157 8.41 -15.39 -9.84
CA HIS A 157 8.75 -16.34 -10.90
C HIS A 157 8.82 -17.80 -10.44
N HIS A 158 9.02 -18.08 -9.15
CA HIS A 158 9.20 -19.44 -8.63
C HIS A 158 8.28 -19.75 -7.44
N LEU A 159 7.69 -20.96 -7.41
CA LEU A 159 7.04 -21.56 -6.26
C LEU A 159 7.30 -23.07 -6.29
N PRO A 160 7.73 -23.67 -5.18
CA PRO A 160 8.06 -23.04 -3.90
C PRO A 160 9.25 -22.08 -4.02
N ALA A 161 9.17 -20.96 -3.27
CA ALA A 161 10.23 -19.97 -3.26
C ALA A 161 11.48 -20.48 -2.53
N VAL A 162 12.65 -20.19 -3.07
CA VAL A 162 13.94 -20.51 -2.48
C VAL A 162 14.70 -19.24 -2.11
N MET A 163 15.73 -19.37 -1.28
CA MET A 163 16.59 -18.23 -0.94
C MET A 163 17.33 -17.76 -2.20
N PRO A 164 17.21 -16.48 -2.60
CA PRO A 164 18.04 -15.93 -3.65
C PRO A 164 19.51 -16.13 -3.30
N PHE A 165 20.35 -16.38 -4.28
CA PHE A 165 21.80 -16.60 -4.15
C PHE A 165 22.25 -17.89 -3.42
N VAL A 166 21.31 -18.72 -2.90
CA VAL A 166 21.66 -19.99 -2.23
C VAL A 166 20.79 -21.10 -2.79
N THR A 167 21.39 -21.91 -3.66
CA THR A 167 20.69 -23.00 -4.36
C THR A 167 20.12 -24.04 -3.39
N GLY A 168 18.83 -24.35 -3.53
CA GLY A 168 18.16 -25.42 -2.81
C GLY A 168 17.79 -25.12 -1.35
N VAL A 169 18.06 -23.91 -0.87
CA VAL A 169 17.65 -23.49 0.47
C VAL A 169 16.26 -22.85 0.42
N ARG A 170 15.34 -23.35 1.24
CA ARG A 170 13.99 -22.81 1.35
C ARG A 170 14.03 -21.35 1.80
N LEU A 171 13.08 -20.55 1.31
CA LEU A 171 12.93 -19.16 1.73
C LEU A 171 12.33 -19.07 3.14
N ASP A 172 13.19 -18.85 4.13
CA ASP A 172 12.84 -18.66 5.54
C ASP A 172 13.07 -17.19 5.97
N TYR A 173 12.61 -16.23 5.17
CA TYR A 173 12.73 -14.80 5.41
C TYR A 173 11.34 -14.15 5.45
N HIS A 174 11.25 -12.87 5.86
CA HIS A 174 9.98 -12.13 5.85
C HIS A 174 9.54 -11.83 4.42
N TRP A 175 8.75 -12.69 3.84
CA TRP A 175 8.41 -12.65 2.42
C TRP A 175 7.02 -12.08 2.10
N PHE A 176 6.16 -11.84 3.10
CA PHE A 176 4.78 -11.39 2.87
C PHE A 176 4.68 -10.11 2.04
N THR A 177 5.48 -9.08 2.38
CA THR A 177 5.50 -7.82 1.63
C THR A 177 5.96 -8.04 0.19
N PHE A 178 6.95 -8.92 -0.01
CA PHE A 178 7.46 -9.22 -1.36
C PHE A 178 6.48 -10.06 -2.18
N ALA A 179 5.66 -10.90 -1.54
CA ALA A 179 4.56 -11.58 -2.20
C ALA A 179 3.45 -10.62 -2.63
N ASP A 180 3.11 -9.63 -1.80
CA ASP A 180 2.17 -8.57 -2.17
C ASP A 180 2.70 -7.71 -3.33
N ILE A 181 3.99 -7.36 -3.30
CA ILE A 181 4.67 -6.66 -4.40
C ILE A 181 4.66 -7.49 -5.69
N ALA A 182 4.97 -8.77 -5.60
CA ALA A 182 4.95 -9.68 -6.74
C ALA A 182 3.53 -9.81 -7.33
N GLY A 183 2.51 -9.96 -6.48
CA GLY A 183 1.10 -9.92 -6.88
C GLY A 183 0.71 -8.59 -7.50
N GLY A 184 1.12 -7.47 -6.90
CA GLY A 184 0.91 -6.12 -7.41
C GLY A 184 1.55 -5.90 -8.78
N SER A 185 2.71 -6.51 -9.05
CA SER A 185 3.34 -6.48 -10.37
C SER A 185 2.49 -7.18 -11.45
N TRP A 186 1.86 -8.30 -11.13
CA TRP A 186 0.91 -8.97 -12.03
C TRP A 186 -0.39 -8.18 -12.20
N LEU A 187 -0.83 -7.50 -11.15
CA LEU A 187 -2.07 -6.72 -11.14
C LEU A 187 -1.93 -5.41 -11.91
N GLY A 188 -0.82 -4.69 -11.74
CA GLY A 188 -0.60 -3.36 -12.32
C GLY A 188 0.35 -3.32 -13.51
N GLY A 189 1.03 -4.44 -13.83
CA GLY A 189 1.99 -4.50 -14.94
C GLY A 189 3.26 -3.67 -14.72
N GLN A 190 3.56 -3.26 -13.46
CA GLN A 190 4.78 -2.52 -13.15
C GLN A 190 5.99 -3.43 -12.98
N GLU A 191 7.16 -2.87 -13.23
CA GLU A 191 8.44 -3.51 -12.95
C GLU A 191 8.67 -3.62 -11.45
N LEU A 192 9.34 -4.70 -11.02
CA LEU A 192 9.54 -5.00 -9.61
C LEU A 192 10.42 -3.97 -8.89
N ASP A 193 11.42 -3.44 -9.56
CA ASP A 193 12.31 -2.42 -9.00
C ASP A 193 11.55 -1.13 -8.65
N LEU A 194 10.65 -0.68 -9.53
CA LEU A 194 9.77 0.45 -9.24
C LEU A 194 8.85 0.17 -8.06
N LEU A 195 8.28 -1.04 -8.00
CA LEU A 195 7.39 -1.42 -6.91
C LEU A 195 8.14 -1.53 -5.58
N VAL A 196 9.27 -2.23 -5.55
CA VAL A 196 10.05 -2.47 -4.32
C VAL A 196 10.60 -1.16 -3.74
N PHE A 197 11.16 -0.28 -4.59
CA PHE A 197 11.96 0.84 -4.09
C PHE A 197 11.23 2.19 -4.13
N SER A 198 10.08 2.29 -4.77
CA SER A 198 9.43 3.60 -4.94
C SER A 198 7.93 3.57 -4.69
N LEU A 199 7.18 2.75 -5.42
CA LEU A 199 5.72 2.84 -5.44
C LEU A 199 5.07 2.26 -4.19
N MET A 200 5.39 1.00 -3.84
CA MET A 200 4.79 0.32 -2.68
C MET A 200 5.21 0.92 -1.35
N PRO A 201 6.48 1.27 -1.09
CA PRO A 201 6.86 1.89 0.18
C PRO A 201 6.08 3.16 0.48
N LEU A 202 5.87 4.04 -0.52
CA LEU A 202 5.10 5.27 -0.34
C LEU A 202 3.60 5.01 -0.15
N ALA A 203 3.04 4.02 -0.86
CA ALA A 203 1.63 3.65 -0.68
C ALA A 203 1.39 3.06 0.72
N LEU A 204 2.24 2.13 1.14
CA LEU A 204 2.15 1.52 2.48
C LEU A 204 2.40 2.54 3.59
N LEU A 205 3.30 3.50 3.38
CA LEU A 205 3.48 4.63 4.30
C LEU A 205 2.19 5.45 4.42
N ALA A 206 1.58 5.83 3.31
CA ALA A 206 0.35 6.63 3.33
C ALA A 206 -0.79 5.90 4.07
N ILE A 207 -0.95 4.60 3.82
CA ILE A 207 -1.94 3.75 4.49
C ILE A 207 -1.60 3.60 5.97
N GLY A 208 -0.34 3.37 6.31
CA GLY A 208 0.14 3.26 7.68
C GLY A 208 -0.11 4.53 8.48
N LEU A 209 0.25 5.69 7.94
CA LEU A 209 -0.02 6.99 8.56
C LEU A 209 -1.52 7.21 8.78
N ALA A 210 -2.35 6.96 7.76
CA ALA A 210 -3.80 7.07 7.89
C ALA A 210 -4.34 6.15 9.00
N SER A 211 -3.78 4.94 9.12
CA SER A 211 -4.17 3.98 10.17
C SER A 211 -3.84 4.47 11.56
N PHE A 212 -2.68 5.10 11.77
CA PHE A 212 -2.33 5.72 13.05
C PHE A 212 -3.31 6.82 13.44
N GLY A 213 -3.68 7.68 12.49
CA GLY A 213 -4.69 8.71 12.73
C GLY A 213 -6.05 8.13 13.10
N LEU A 214 -6.51 7.12 12.34
CA LEU A 214 -7.78 6.47 12.62
C LEU A 214 -7.77 5.69 13.94
N LEU A 215 -6.67 5.06 14.30
CA LEU A 215 -6.51 4.38 15.58
C LEU A 215 -6.61 5.38 16.74
N GLY A 216 -5.89 6.51 16.68
CA GLY A 216 -5.98 7.58 17.67
C GLY A 216 -7.41 8.11 17.84
N TRP A 217 -8.13 8.30 16.74
CA TRP A 217 -9.55 8.66 16.77
C TRP A 217 -10.40 7.58 17.45
N ARG A 218 -10.26 6.32 17.04
CA ARG A 218 -11.06 5.21 17.56
C ARG A 218 -10.85 4.95 19.05
N LEU A 219 -9.62 5.04 19.53
CA LEU A 219 -9.29 4.82 20.94
C LEU A 219 -9.84 5.92 21.84
N THR A 220 -9.93 7.15 21.37
CA THR A 220 -10.32 8.29 22.18
C THR A 220 -11.76 8.78 21.93
N GLY A 221 -12.38 8.34 20.83
CA GLY A 221 -13.65 8.89 20.33
C GLY A 221 -13.53 10.31 19.80
N ARG A 222 -12.34 10.92 19.77
CA ARG A 222 -12.11 12.33 19.40
C ARG A 222 -11.34 12.45 18.09
N PRO A 223 -11.91 13.02 17.03
CA PRO A 223 -11.22 13.22 15.75
C PRO A 223 -9.90 14.00 15.88
N ALA A 224 -9.84 14.97 16.81
CA ALA A 224 -8.63 15.75 17.10
C ALA A 224 -7.45 14.86 17.55
N ALA A 225 -7.70 13.84 18.36
CA ALA A 225 -6.66 12.92 18.80
C ALA A 225 -6.11 12.09 17.62
N GLY A 226 -6.96 11.77 16.64
CA GLY A 226 -6.51 11.15 15.40
C GLY A 226 -5.56 12.02 14.60
N VAL A 227 -5.86 13.31 14.47
CA VAL A 227 -4.97 14.28 13.81
C VAL A 227 -3.64 14.40 14.54
N VAL A 228 -3.67 14.51 15.87
CA VAL A 228 -2.45 14.58 16.70
C VAL A 228 -1.62 13.30 16.54
N ALA A 229 -2.23 12.12 16.63
CA ALA A 229 -1.53 10.84 16.48
C ALA A 229 -0.85 10.74 15.10
N LEU A 230 -1.53 11.18 14.04
CA LEU A 230 -0.99 11.19 12.69
C LEU A 230 0.23 12.12 12.58
N TRP A 231 0.15 13.35 13.09
CA TRP A 231 1.28 14.29 13.08
C TRP A 231 2.45 13.78 13.91
N LEU A 232 2.18 13.19 15.07
CA LEU A 232 3.23 12.55 15.87
C LEU A 232 3.91 11.41 15.10
N ALA A 233 3.14 10.56 14.40
CA ALA A 233 3.71 9.51 13.56
C ALA A 233 4.61 10.06 12.45
N VAL A 234 4.23 11.17 11.81
CA VAL A 234 5.05 11.84 10.79
C VAL A 234 6.32 12.45 11.41
N LEU A 235 6.20 13.17 12.53
CA LEU A 235 7.30 13.93 13.10
C LEU A 235 8.30 13.05 13.88
N VAL A 236 7.82 11.98 14.53
CA VAL A 236 8.65 11.10 15.36
C VAL A 236 9.08 9.85 14.60
N GLY A 237 8.16 9.28 13.81
CA GLY A 237 8.37 7.97 13.15
C GLY A 237 9.11 8.05 11.82
N SER A 238 9.02 9.18 11.11
CA SER A 238 9.58 9.28 9.76
C SER A 238 11.04 9.68 9.73
N VAL A 239 11.59 10.17 10.86
CA VAL A 239 12.83 10.90 10.71
C VAL A 239 13.74 10.78 11.90
N ASN A 240 14.88 10.29 11.62
CA ASN A 240 16.09 10.94 12.08
C ASN A 240 16.55 11.92 10.96
N PRO A 241 15.90 13.10 10.75
CA PRO A 241 16.37 14.08 9.75
C PRO A 241 17.72 14.65 10.13
N LEU A 242 18.07 14.55 11.41
CA LEU A 242 19.35 14.96 11.94
C LEU A 242 20.43 13.87 11.77
N GLY A 243 20.06 12.59 11.73
CA GLY A 243 20.99 11.49 11.51
C GLY A 243 21.60 11.50 10.10
N GLY A 244 20.85 11.96 9.09
CA GLY A 244 21.40 12.19 7.74
C GLY A 244 22.31 13.41 7.62
N LEU A 245 22.22 14.35 8.56
CA LEU A 245 23.10 15.55 8.61
C LEU A 245 24.34 15.35 9.50
N MET A 246 24.32 14.35 10.39
CA MET A 246 25.43 14.05 11.31
C MET A 246 26.20 12.77 10.93
N GLY A 247 25.76 12.05 9.91
CA GLY A 247 26.41 10.84 9.43
C GLY A 247 27.37 11.10 8.29
N THR A 248 28.53 11.63 8.58
CA THR A 248 29.72 11.53 7.73
C THR A 248 30.78 10.76 8.46
#